data_3478f56f03bd5b0034c37780ac5baadc
#
_entry.id   3478f56f03bd5b0034c37780ac5baadc
#
_cell.length_a   1.000
_cell.length_b   1.000
_cell.length_c   1.000
_cell.angle_alpha   90.00
_cell.angle_beta   90.00
_cell.angle_gamma   90.00
#
_symmetry.space_group_name_H-M   'P 1'
#
loop_
_entity.id
_entity.type
_entity.pdbx_description
1 polymer ?
#
loop_
_entity_poly.entity_id
_entity_poly.type
_entity_poly.pdbx_seq_one_letter_code
_entity_poly.pdbx_strand_id
1 'polypeptide(L)'
;GKEVTEPGTDRIMVFQDFNQLLPWKTVEKNVQYPLKIQGLKDKTKLREISDAALEKVDLLSSRTLYPHQLSGGMKQRVAIAKALALKPQIILMDEPFASLDAMTRNHLQEELMKLHQKEKVTVIFITHNIQEAVCLGTRILVMAKQGGIKMDVPNTIPKPVTPASEGYGQMWDMFNKALHQEG
;
A
#
# COMPACT_ATOMS: atom_id res chain seq x y z
N GLY A 1 13.65 18.44 -5.72
CA GLY A 1 13.59 17.09 -6.20
C GLY A 1 14.46 16.86 -7.42
N LYS A 2 14.84 15.63 -7.63
CA LYS A 2 15.50 15.22 -8.88
C LYS A 2 14.42 14.70 -9.83
N GLU A 3 14.57 14.96 -11.12
CA GLU A 3 13.71 14.38 -12.15
C GLU A 3 13.83 12.86 -12.14
N VAL A 4 12.69 12.18 -12.29
CA VAL A 4 12.61 10.72 -12.31
C VAL A 4 12.50 10.27 -13.76
N THR A 5 13.58 9.73 -14.30
CA THR A 5 13.65 9.26 -15.69
C THR A 5 13.63 7.73 -15.82
N GLU A 6 13.95 7.00 -14.72
CA GLU A 6 14.07 5.54 -14.73
C GLU A 6 13.49 4.92 -13.47
N PRO A 7 13.07 3.63 -13.48
CA PRO A 7 12.72 2.90 -12.27
C PRO A 7 13.89 2.87 -11.28
N GLY A 8 13.60 3.07 -9.99
CA GLY A 8 14.62 3.08 -8.93
C GLY A 8 14.23 2.21 -7.74
N THR A 9 15.21 1.85 -6.91
CA THR A 9 15.00 1.04 -5.71
C THR A 9 14.44 1.87 -4.53
N ASP A 10 14.42 3.18 -4.67
CA ASP A 10 13.87 4.16 -3.71
C ASP A 10 12.34 4.20 -3.74
N ARG A 11 11.72 3.64 -4.78
CA ARG A 11 10.27 3.58 -4.97
C ARG A 11 9.84 2.20 -5.44
N ILE A 12 8.80 1.67 -4.84
CA ILE A 12 8.29 0.32 -5.11
C ILE A 12 6.81 0.41 -5.40
N MET A 13 6.35 -0.36 -6.39
CA MET A 13 4.94 -0.47 -6.72
C MET A 13 4.35 -1.76 -6.15
N VAL A 14 3.20 -1.64 -5.51
CA VAL A 14 2.35 -2.73 -5.06
C VAL A 14 1.09 -2.68 -5.92
N PHE A 15 0.90 -3.69 -6.76
CA PHE A 15 -0.22 -3.76 -7.70
C PHE A 15 -1.49 -4.29 -7.03
N GLN A 16 -2.63 -4.04 -7.65
CA GLN A 16 -3.93 -4.59 -7.30
C GLN A 16 -3.96 -6.13 -7.41
N ASP A 17 -3.23 -6.68 -8.39
CA ASP A 17 -3.24 -8.12 -8.68
C ASP A 17 -2.47 -8.91 -7.61
N PHE A 18 -3.12 -9.94 -7.05
CA PHE A 18 -2.50 -10.89 -6.12
C PHE A 18 -1.44 -11.80 -6.78
N ASN A 19 -1.34 -11.80 -8.11
CA ASN A 19 -0.36 -12.60 -8.87
C ASN A 19 1.06 -12.01 -8.85
N GLN A 20 1.29 -10.91 -8.13
CA GLN A 20 2.63 -10.32 -7.95
C GLN A 20 3.57 -11.17 -7.07
N LEU A 21 3.06 -12.23 -6.47
CA LEU A 21 3.87 -13.22 -5.75
C LEU A 21 4.27 -14.37 -6.68
N LEU A 22 5.51 -14.84 -6.54
CA LEU A 22 6.03 -15.98 -7.27
C LEU A 22 5.40 -17.26 -6.71
N PRO A 23 4.52 -17.98 -7.44
CA PRO A 23 3.73 -19.08 -6.89
C PRO A 23 4.56 -20.29 -6.46
N TRP A 24 5.75 -20.46 -7.03
CA TRP A 24 6.70 -21.54 -6.70
C TRP A 24 7.65 -21.19 -5.55
N LYS A 25 7.52 -20.02 -4.93
CA LYS A 25 8.31 -19.60 -3.78
C LYS A 25 7.43 -19.50 -2.54
N THR A 26 8.00 -19.87 -1.39
CA THR A 26 7.34 -19.59 -0.09
C THR A 26 7.22 -18.09 0.15
N VAL A 27 6.41 -17.69 1.14
CA VAL A 27 6.25 -16.31 1.60
C VAL A 27 7.61 -15.67 1.90
N GLU A 28 8.45 -16.32 2.72
CA GLU A 28 9.80 -15.85 3.03
C GLU A 28 10.64 -15.65 1.76
N LYS A 29 10.64 -16.63 0.85
CA LYS A 29 11.40 -16.55 -0.40
C LYS A 29 10.87 -15.48 -1.36
N ASN A 30 9.58 -15.16 -1.30
CA ASN A 30 9.00 -14.04 -2.03
C ASN A 30 9.53 -12.70 -1.53
N VAL A 31 9.60 -12.51 -0.21
CA VAL A 31 10.15 -11.29 0.40
C VAL A 31 11.66 -11.17 0.16
N GLN A 32 12.40 -12.28 0.21
CA GLN A 32 13.84 -12.30 -0.06
C GLN A 32 14.21 -12.07 -1.53
N TYR A 33 13.29 -12.35 -2.46
CA TYR A 33 13.60 -12.35 -3.89
C TYR A 33 14.14 -11.01 -4.39
N PRO A 34 13.50 -9.85 -4.15
CA PRO A 34 14.02 -8.57 -4.61
C PRO A 34 15.37 -8.21 -3.95
N LEU A 35 15.62 -8.60 -2.70
CA LEU A 35 16.90 -8.39 -2.03
C LEU A 35 18.03 -9.14 -2.75
N LYS A 36 17.75 -10.37 -3.20
CA LYS A 36 18.70 -11.17 -3.97
C LYS A 36 19.01 -10.54 -5.34
N ILE A 37 18.00 -9.97 -5.99
CA ILE A 37 18.18 -9.23 -7.26
C ILE A 37 19.09 -8.02 -7.05
N GLN A 38 18.99 -7.34 -5.89
CA GLN A 38 19.89 -6.24 -5.52
C GLN A 38 21.30 -6.71 -5.09
N GLY A 39 21.59 -8.01 -5.17
CA GLY A 39 22.92 -8.58 -4.92
C GLY A 39 23.18 -9.03 -3.47
N LEU A 40 22.18 -9.00 -2.57
CA LEU A 40 22.35 -9.54 -1.22
C LEU A 40 22.42 -11.07 -1.26
N LYS A 41 23.60 -11.64 -0.95
CA LYS A 41 23.88 -13.08 -0.99
C LYS A 41 23.92 -13.72 0.40
N ASP A 42 24.11 -12.95 1.45
CA ASP A 42 24.19 -13.42 2.83
C ASP A 42 22.86 -14.00 3.28
N LYS A 43 22.82 -15.30 3.54
CA LYS A 43 21.60 -16.03 3.92
C LYS A 43 21.06 -15.59 5.28
N THR A 44 21.93 -15.24 6.22
CA THR A 44 21.54 -14.78 7.56
C THR A 44 20.85 -13.42 7.47
N LYS A 45 21.48 -12.47 6.79
CA LYS A 45 20.89 -11.14 6.56
C LYS A 45 19.59 -11.20 5.76
N LEU A 46 19.50 -12.06 4.73
CA LEU A 46 18.26 -12.28 3.98
C LEU A 46 17.13 -12.73 4.90
N ARG A 47 17.41 -13.66 5.81
CA ARG A 47 16.43 -14.17 6.77
C ARG A 47 16.02 -13.10 7.78
N GLU A 48 16.98 -12.42 8.38
CA GLU A 48 16.70 -11.33 9.34
C GLU A 48 15.82 -10.25 8.74
N ILE A 49 16.13 -9.77 7.52
CA ILE A 49 15.34 -8.74 6.84
C ILE A 49 13.95 -9.26 6.48
N SER A 50 13.84 -10.50 5.97
CA SER A 50 12.54 -11.05 5.60
C SER A 50 11.67 -11.33 6.82
N ASP A 51 12.23 -11.85 7.90
CA ASP A 51 11.51 -12.12 9.15
C ASP A 51 11.01 -10.81 9.76
N ALA A 52 11.84 -9.77 9.84
CA ALA A 52 11.44 -8.44 10.31
C ALA A 52 10.36 -7.78 9.44
N ALA A 53 10.41 -7.97 8.12
CA ALA A 53 9.39 -7.44 7.22
C ALA A 53 8.06 -8.19 7.36
N LEU A 54 8.10 -9.52 7.55
CA LEU A 54 6.90 -10.35 7.76
C LEU A 54 6.26 -10.10 9.14
N GLU A 55 7.07 -9.83 10.16
CA GLU A 55 6.56 -9.46 11.49
C GLU A 55 5.75 -8.15 11.45
N LYS A 56 6.18 -7.16 10.66
CA LYS A 56 5.47 -5.88 10.48
C LYS A 56 4.05 -6.02 9.90
N VAL A 57 3.78 -7.12 9.23
CA VAL A 57 2.49 -7.42 8.59
C VAL A 57 1.80 -8.66 9.20
N ASP A 58 2.22 -9.09 10.39
CA ASP A 58 1.68 -10.23 11.14
C ASP A 58 1.65 -11.56 10.36
N LEU A 59 2.68 -11.80 9.53
CA LEU A 59 2.80 -13.02 8.71
C LEU A 59 4.07 -13.84 8.95
N LEU A 60 4.79 -13.58 10.04
CA LEU A 60 6.02 -14.34 10.34
C LEU A 60 5.75 -15.84 10.52
N SER A 61 4.63 -16.21 11.17
CA SER A 61 4.22 -17.61 11.33
C SER A 61 3.89 -18.31 10.01
N SER A 62 3.51 -17.55 8.97
CA SER A 62 3.14 -18.05 7.65
C SER A 62 4.30 -18.09 6.66
N ARG A 63 5.54 -17.83 7.08
CA ARG A 63 6.70 -17.64 6.21
C ARG A 63 7.03 -18.85 5.32
N THR A 64 6.66 -20.07 5.73
CA THR A 64 6.90 -21.31 4.98
C THR A 64 5.79 -21.67 4.01
N LEU A 65 4.63 -21.00 4.08
CA LEU A 65 3.50 -21.23 3.20
C LEU A 65 3.79 -20.73 1.78
N TYR A 66 3.07 -21.29 0.82
CA TYR A 66 3.09 -20.88 -0.58
C TYR A 66 1.90 -19.96 -0.89
N PRO A 67 1.95 -19.11 -1.93
CA PRO A 67 0.89 -18.19 -2.29
C PRO A 67 -0.50 -18.82 -2.44
N HIS A 68 -0.59 -20.06 -2.93
CA HIS A 68 -1.86 -20.77 -3.09
C HIS A 68 -2.52 -21.17 -1.75
N GLN A 69 -1.77 -21.14 -0.64
CA GLN A 69 -2.25 -21.44 0.71
C GLN A 69 -2.70 -20.18 1.47
N LEU A 70 -2.60 -18.99 0.85
CA LEU A 70 -2.90 -17.71 1.46
C LEU A 70 -4.25 -17.17 1.01
N SER A 71 -4.96 -16.47 1.92
CA SER A 71 -6.10 -15.63 1.56
C SER A 71 -5.65 -14.42 0.72
N GLY A 72 -6.59 -13.74 0.06
CA GLY A 72 -6.30 -12.51 -0.70
C GLY A 72 -5.62 -11.44 0.16
N GLY A 73 -6.14 -11.19 1.37
CA GLY A 73 -5.55 -10.24 2.30
C GLY A 73 -4.14 -10.64 2.77
N MET A 74 -3.88 -11.94 3.00
CA MET A 74 -2.52 -12.40 3.30
C MET A 74 -1.56 -12.18 2.13
N LYS A 75 -1.99 -12.44 0.90
CA LYS A 75 -1.16 -12.17 -0.31
C LYS A 75 -0.81 -10.69 -0.41
N GLN A 76 -1.76 -9.80 -0.14
CA GLN A 76 -1.53 -8.34 -0.15
C GLN A 76 -0.54 -7.94 0.94
N ARG A 77 -0.66 -8.48 2.16
CA ARG A 77 0.32 -8.25 3.23
C ARG A 77 1.72 -8.76 2.88
N VAL A 78 1.84 -9.90 2.22
CA VAL A 78 3.15 -10.38 1.70
C VAL A 78 3.73 -9.42 0.66
N ALA A 79 2.91 -8.85 -0.23
CA ALA A 79 3.36 -7.86 -1.21
C ALA A 79 3.87 -6.57 -0.53
N ILE A 80 3.19 -6.12 0.52
CA ILE A 80 3.64 -4.98 1.34
C ILE A 80 4.96 -5.33 2.05
N ALA A 81 5.07 -6.50 2.69
CA ALA A 81 6.31 -6.94 3.33
C ALA A 81 7.48 -7.01 2.35
N LYS A 82 7.24 -7.52 1.13
CA LYS A 82 8.21 -7.56 0.03
C LYS A 82 8.69 -6.14 -0.35
N ALA A 83 7.79 -5.16 -0.38
CA ALA A 83 8.15 -3.76 -0.62
C ALA A 83 8.97 -3.18 0.54
N LEU A 84 8.52 -3.38 1.79
CA LEU A 84 9.19 -2.87 2.99
C LEU A 84 10.59 -3.42 3.21
N ALA A 85 10.82 -4.69 2.84
CA ALA A 85 12.15 -5.32 2.95
C ALA A 85 13.24 -4.54 2.20
N LEU A 86 12.86 -3.82 1.14
CA LEU A 86 13.75 -2.96 0.35
C LEU A 86 14.00 -1.59 0.97
N LYS A 87 13.30 -1.24 2.08
CA LYS A 87 13.37 0.07 2.73
C LYS A 87 13.18 1.24 1.75
N PRO A 88 12.10 1.26 0.95
CA PRO A 88 11.88 2.30 -0.03
C PRO A 88 11.55 3.64 0.66
N GLN A 89 11.76 4.75 -0.05
CA GLN A 89 11.29 6.07 0.37
C GLN A 89 9.81 6.27 0.04
N ILE A 90 9.35 5.63 -1.07
CA ILE A 90 8.00 5.76 -1.59
C ILE A 90 7.43 4.38 -1.92
N ILE A 91 6.21 4.11 -1.48
CA ILE A 91 5.41 2.96 -1.93
C ILE A 91 4.25 3.50 -2.77
N LEU A 92 4.16 3.02 -4.01
CA LEU A 92 3.06 3.28 -4.92
C LEU A 92 2.06 2.13 -4.81
N MET A 93 0.80 2.42 -4.58
CA MET A 93 -0.26 1.40 -4.48
C MET A 93 -1.38 1.74 -5.47
N ASP A 94 -1.69 0.81 -6.37
CA ASP A 94 -2.74 0.95 -7.35
C ASP A 94 -3.93 0.07 -6.95
N GLU A 95 -5.02 0.71 -6.53
CA GLU A 95 -6.27 0.09 -6.05
C GLU A 95 -6.06 -1.13 -5.11
N PRO A 96 -5.24 -1.02 -4.06
CA PRO A 96 -4.76 -2.18 -3.30
C PRO A 96 -5.85 -2.94 -2.55
N PHE A 97 -7.06 -2.39 -2.45
CA PHE A 97 -8.19 -2.98 -1.70
C PHE A 97 -9.39 -3.32 -2.56
N ALA A 98 -9.36 -3.08 -3.88
CA ALA A 98 -10.53 -3.21 -4.75
C ALA A 98 -11.14 -4.62 -4.80
N SER A 99 -10.29 -5.65 -4.70
CA SER A 99 -10.71 -7.07 -4.78
C SER A 99 -10.98 -7.72 -3.42
N LEU A 100 -11.03 -6.94 -2.32
CA LEU A 100 -11.21 -7.45 -0.97
C LEU A 100 -12.67 -7.29 -0.49
N ASP A 101 -13.15 -8.25 0.30
CA ASP A 101 -14.37 -8.08 1.07
C ASP A 101 -14.25 -6.96 2.10
N ALA A 102 -15.38 -6.44 2.59
CA ALA A 102 -15.41 -5.26 3.44
C ALA A 102 -14.63 -5.42 4.76
N MET A 103 -14.70 -6.60 5.40
CA MET A 103 -13.99 -6.83 6.68
C MET A 103 -12.49 -6.88 6.48
N THR A 104 -12.02 -7.64 5.49
CA THR A 104 -10.59 -7.74 5.14
C THR A 104 -10.04 -6.39 4.71
N ARG A 105 -10.82 -5.62 3.93
CA ARG A 105 -10.45 -4.26 3.51
C ARG A 105 -10.22 -3.34 4.69
N ASN A 106 -11.18 -3.23 5.60
CA ASN A 106 -11.08 -2.36 6.77
C ASN A 106 -9.86 -2.72 7.64
N HIS A 107 -9.67 -4.01 7.88
CA HIS A 107 -8.53 -4.49 8.65
C HIS A 107 -7.19 -4.11 8.00
N LEU A 108 -7.04 -4.31 6.68
CA LEU A 108 -5.82 -3.95 5.96
C LEU A 108 -5.59 -2.44 5.88
N GLN A 109 -6.65 -1.63 5.81
CA GLN A 109 -6.54 -0.18 5.86
C GLN A 109 -5.99 0.28 7.23
N GLU A 110 -6.48 -0.28 8.32
CA GLU A 110 -5.96 -0.01 9.67
C GLU A 110 -4.50 -0.42 9.80
N GLU A 111 -4.14 -1.60 9.29
CA GLU A 111 -2.75 -2.09 9.29
C GLU A 111 -1.83 -1.18 8.46
N LEU A 112 -2.27 -0.73 7.29
CA LEU A 112 -1.52 0.21 6.47
C LEU A 112 -1.28 1.54 7.19
N MET A 113 -2.29 2.06 7.89
CA MET A 113 -2.15 3.29 8.68
C MET A 113 -1.15 3.13 9.83
N LYS A 114 -1.23 2.03 10.57
CA LYS A 114 -0.27 1.71 11.64
C LYS A 114 1.16 1.60 11.09
N LEU A 115 1.30 0.93 9.95
CA LEU A 115 2.57 0.75 9.26
C LEU A 115 3.16 2.09 8.80
N HIS A 116 2.35 2.94 8.15
CA HIS A 116 2.77 4.27 7.71
C HIS A 116 3.28 5.13 8.89
N GLN A 117 2.56 5.12 10.03
CA GLN A 117 2.96 5.84 11.24
C GLN A 117 4.29 5.33 11.79
N LYS A 118 4.51 4.02 11.79
CA LYS A 118 5.71 3.37 12.33
C LYS A 118 6.94 3.54 11.44
N GLU A 119 6.78 3.31 10.14
CA GLU A 119 7.89 3.27 9.17
C GLU A 119 8.20 4.63 8.55
N LYS A 120 7.27 5.61 8.67
CA LYS A 120 7.39 6.96 8.08
C LYS A 120 7.69 6.95 6.58
N VAL A 121 7.25 5.90 5.87
CA VAL A 121 7.39 5.78 4.43
C VAL A 121 6.30 6.61 3.73
N THR A 122 6.63 7.29 2.65
CA THR A 122 5.63 7.96 1.83
C THR A 122 4.82 6.93 1.05
N VAL A 123 3.49 6.96 1.18
CA VAL A 123 2.59 6.09 0.43
C VAL A 123 1.80 6.96 -0.56
N ILE A 124 1.92 6.67 -1.85
CA ILE A 124 1.06 7.21 -2.89
C ILE A 124 0.08 6.10 -3.27
N PHE A 125 -1.19 6.36 -3.07
CA PHE A 125 -2.23 5.37 -3.12
C PHE A 125 -3.32 5.84 -4.10
N ILE A 126 -3.60 5.03 -5.11
CA ILE A 126 -4.62 5.31 -6.13
C ILE A 126 -5.87 4.52 -5.77
N THR A 127 -7.00 5.19 -5.75
CA THR A 127 -8.31 4.57 -5.54
C THR A 127 -9.40 5.36 -6.24
N HIS A 128 -10.47 4.69 -6.63
CA HIS A 128 -11.72 5.30 -7.07
C HIS A 128 -12.73 5.46 -5.91
N ASN A 129 -12.39 4.99 -4.71
CA ASN A 129 -13.26 5.03 -3.54
C ASN A 129 -12.96 6.27 -2.69
N ILE A 130 -13.91 7.22 -2.66
CA ILE A 130 -13.78 8.47 -1.89
C ILE A 130 -13.58 8.19 -0.40
N GLN A 131 -14.28 7.20 0.16
CA GLN A 131 -14.14 6.84 1.58
C GLN A 131 -12.70 6.44 1.92
N GLU A 132 -12.08 5.62 1.08
CA GLU A 132 -10.68 5.24 1.26
C GLU A 132 -9.77 6.46 1.20
N ALA A 133 -9.93 7.32 0.20
CA ALA A 133 -9.14 8.53 0.06
C ALA A 133 -9.24 9.43 1.29
N VAL A 134 -10.47 9.67 1.80
CA VAL A 134 -10.68 10.52 2.99
C VAL A 134 -10.18 9.84 4.27
N CYS A 135 -10.43 8.54 4.45
CA CYS A 135 -10.01 7.84 5.66
C CYS A 135 -8.48 7.70 5.77
N LEU A 136 -7.80 7.42 4.65
CA LEU A 136 -6.36 7.10 4.66
C LEU A 136 -5.47 8.30 4.30
N GLY A 137 -5.86 9.10 3.31
CA GLY A 137 -5.03 10.17 2.78
C GLY A 137 -4.77 11.31 3.78
N THR A 138 -3.56 11.81 3.83
CA THR A 138 -3.18 13.07 4.49
C THR A 138 -3.23 14.24 3.51
N ARG A 139 -3.15 13.97 2.22
CA ARG A 139 -3.34 14.89 1.09
C ARG A 139 -4.02 14.11 -0.02
N ILE A 140 -5.04 14.70 -0.64
CA ILE A 140 -5.89 14.03 -1.62
C ILE A 140 -5.84 14.83 -2.92
N LEU A 141 -5.51 14.11 -4.00
CA LEU A 141 -5.45 14.65 -5.35
C LEU A 141 -6.60 14.06 -6.17
N VAL A 142 -7.40 14.90 -6.81
CA VAL A 142 -8.41 14.44 -7.77
C VAL A 142 -7.84 14.62 -9.17
N MET A 143 -7.77 13.52 -9.92
CA MET A 143 -7.29 13.52 -11.29
C MET A 143 -8.42 13.83 -12.27
N ALA A 144 -8.15 14.64 -13.29
CA ALA A 144 -9.09 14.88 -14.38
C ALA A 144 -9.05 13.74 -15.40
N LYS A 145 -10.18 13.43 -16.07
CA LYS A 145 -10.26 12.39 -17.11
C LYS A 145 -9.30 12.64 -18.29
N GLN A 146 -9.05 13.91 -18.60
CA GLN A 146 -8.14 14.31 -19.70
C GLN A 146 -6.66 14.40 -19.26
N GLY A 147 -6.36 13.98 -18.04
CA GLY A 147 -5.04 14.14 -17.41
C GLY A 147 -4.91 15.44 -16.60
N GLY A 148 -3.91 15.48 -15.73
CA GLY A 148 -3.68 16.60 -14.81
C GLY A 148 -4.45 16.49 -13.49
N ILE A 149 -4.16 17.41 -12.59
CA ILE A 149 -4.75 17.48 -11.24
C ILE A 149 -5.90 18.48 -11.27
N LYS A 150 -7.12 18.00 -10.98
CA LYS A 150 -8.34 18.82 -10.87
C LYS A 150 -8.44 19.50 -9.50
N MET A 151 -8.05 18.78 -8.44
CA MET A 151 -8.03 19.29 -7.08
C MET A 151 -6.82 18.73 -6.32
N ASP A 152 -6.33 19.52 -5.38
CA ASP A 152 -5.23 19.18 -4.47
C ASP A 152 -5.58 19.73 -3.08
N VAL A 153 -5.94 18.83 -2.16
CA VAL A 153 -6.53 19.19 -0.86
C VAL A 153 -5.81 18.50 0.28
N PRO A 154 -5.28 19.25 1.26
CA PRO A 154 -4.80 18.64 2.50
C PRO A 154 -5.96 18.08 3.31
N ASN A 155 -5.82 16.88 3.84
CA ASN A 155 -6.78 16.30 4.77
C ASN A 155 -6.37 16.61 6.20
N THR A 156 -7.07 17.55 6.83
CA THR A 156 -6.79 18.03 8.18
C THR A 156 -7.61 17.33 9.27
N ILE A 157 -8.47 16.38 8.90
CA ILE A 157 -9.28 15.61 9.85
C ILE A 157 -8.34 14.75 10.72
N PRO A 158 -8.46 14.84 12.06
CA PRO A 158 -7.60 14.05 12.96
C PRO A 158 -7.71 12.54 12.70
N LYS A 159 -6.58 11.86 12.61
CA LYS A 159 -6.54 10.41 12.41
C LYS A 159 -6.73 9.65 13.74
N PRO A 160 -7.44 8.52 13.74
CA PRO A 160 -8.05 7.83 12.59
C PRO A 160 -9.33 8.50 12.11
N VAL A 161 -9.50 8.64 10.79
CA VAL A 161 -10.72 9.17 10.18
C VAL A 161 -11.72 8.04 9.93
N THR A 162 -12.96 8.26 10.33
CA THR A 162 -14.11 7.37 10.06
C THR A 162 -15.25 8.18 9.46
N PRO A 163 -16.27 7.54 8.88
CA PRO A 163 -17.47 8.25 8.40
C PRO A 163 -18.20 9.07 9.48
N ALA A 164 -17.96 8.76 10.77
CA ALA A 164 -18.52 9.52 11.89
C ALA A 164 -17.65 10.71 12.34
N SER A 165 -16.44 10.86 11.77
CA SER A 165 -15.55 11.96 12.12
C SER A 165 -16.09 13.31 11.65
N GLU A 166 -15.94 14.34 12.49
CA GLU A 166 -16.30 15.71 12.13
C GLU A 166 -15.54 16.15 10.87
N GLY A 167 -16.23 16.77 9.91
CA GLY A 167 -15.66 17.19 8.62
C GLY A 167 -15.63 16.10 7.55
N TYR A 168 -15.83 14.81 7.88
CA TYR A 168 -15.82 13.72 6.90
C TYR A 168 -16.88 13.94 5.80
N GLY A 169 -18.14 14.22 6.18
CA GLY A 169 -19.24 14.43 5.22
C GLY A 169 -18.96 15.59 4.25
N GLN A 170 -18.45 16.70 4.76
CA GLN A 170 -18.11 17.87 3.93
C GLN A 170 -17.02 17.52 2.92
N MET A 171 -15.98 16.81 3.35
CA MET A 171 -14.87 16.40 2.49
C MET A 171 -15.32 15.36 1.46
N TRP A 172 -16.15 14.41 1.85
CA TRP A 172 -16.74 13.42 0.96
C TRP A 172 -17.59 14.08 -0.13
N ASP A 173 -18.49 15.01 0.24
CA ASP A 173 -19.36 15.75 -0.70
C ASP A 173 -18.54 16.58 -1.69
N MET A 174 -17.46 17.21 -1.22
CA MET A 174 -16.56 18.00 -2.05
C MET A 174 -15.92 17.12 -3.15
N PHE A 175 -15.39 15.96 -2.79
CA PHE A 175 -14.78 15.05 -3.77
C PHE A 175 -15.81 14.37 -4.67
N ASN A 176 -16.99 14.02 -4.14
CA ASN A 176 -18.07 13.46 -4.93
C ASN A 176 -18.54 14.43 -6.01
N LYS A 177 -18.73 15.70 -5.68
CA LYS A 177 -19.02 16.75 -6.65
C LYS A 177 -17.91 16.92 -7.68
N ALA A 178 -16.65 16.93 -7.24
CA ALA A 178 -15.51 17.08 -8.14
C ALA A 178 -15.38 15.94 -9.15
N LEU A 179 -15.74 14.71 -8.77
CA LEU A 179 -15.70 13.53 -9.66
C LEU A 179 -16.86 13.50 -10.66
N HIS A 180 -18.05 14.00 -10.27
CA HIS A 180 -19.28 13.92 -11.09
C HIS A 180 -19.58 15.20 -11.86
N GLN A 181 -19.01 16.33 -11.49
CA GLN A 181 -19.12 17.56 -12.28
C GLN A 181 -18.13 17.47 -13.46
N GLU A 182 -18.65 17.02 -14.60
CA GLU A 182 -17.97 17.18 -15.87
C GLU A 182 -17.97 18.67 -16.22
N GLY A 183 -16.76 19.26 -16.25
CA GLY A 183 -16.55 20.56 -16.86
C GLY A 183 -16.50 20.43 -18.38
#